data_65cea9e0ce0caa3111f0ffe808a2a1c1
#
_entry.id   65cea9e0ce0caa3111f0ffe808a2a1c1
#
_cell.length_a   1.000
_cell.length_b   1.000
_cell.length_c   1.000
_cell.angle_alpha   90.00
_cell.angle_beta   90.00
_cell.angle_gamma   90.00
#
_symmetry.space_group_name_H-M   'P 1'
#
loop_
_entity.id
_entity.type
_entity.pdbx_description
1 polymer ?
#
loop_
_entity_poly.entity_id
_entity_poly.type
_entity_poly.pdbx_seq_one_letter_code
_entity_poly.pdbx_strand_id
1 'polypeptide(L)'
;MVIAVDKNTINAVKRDNEYIYIFDNEPLEELIKINLHCIHYKSIKFVDINLTDYDIDCIKKASIRDEDYDILPEKIDYKFAIIIPNYNNDHGDYEGKTFLQNCIESVLNQTYRNFDLIIVDDLSTDGSVKTIEKYQEKDKRIHLIKNIRKRYNGGSRNVAIEYAIKNLDINYFCFLDSDDWWKDNEVLETINSRLYGHDMMLLGAEMLFKDGVKYQTYNEYKTYKDFFISEGKSTLWCTAWCRVIKKEKIVYFCEDTLMEDRVWSYRQADNVDIDRVINVKKICYVWNRTNITNSVSIVRNDYWNASAYCHIGHQLQLISQLKHKEMISTLQERVNTCKEKIKNKIYEQY
;
A
#
# COMPACT_ATOMS: atom_id res chain seq x y z
N MET A 1 14.99 21.93 3.68
CA MET A 1 14.03 21.39 2.69
C MET A 1 13.08 22.51 2.34
N VAL A 2 13.08 22.93 1.08
CA VAL A 2 12.17 23.97 0.59
C VAL A 2 11.04 23.27 -0.11
N ILE A 3 9.82 23.46 0.33
CA ILE A 3 8.61 23.16 -0.43
C ILE A 3 8.14 24.51 -0.97
N ALA A 4 8.35 24.73 -2.28
CA ALA A 4 7.74 25.86 -2.96
C ALA A 4 6.34 25.41 -3.40
N VAL A 5 5.32 26.03 -2.88
CA VAL A 5 3.93 25.79 -3.27
C VAL A 5 3.47 27.01 -4.03
N ASP A 6 3.55 27.00 -5.35
CA ASP A 6 2.92 27.99 -6.20
C ASP A 6 2.00 27.30 -7.22
N LYS A 7 1.05 28.05 -7.82
CA LYS A 7 0.06 27.54 -8.78
C LYS A 7 0.68 26.87 -10.02
N ASN A 8 1.92 27.22 -10.35
CA ASN A 8 2.62 26.75 -11.56
C ASN A 8 3.59 25.63 -11.25
N THR A 9 3.85 25.36 -9.95
CA THR A 9 4.87 24.43 -9.48
C THR A 9 4.33 23.32 -8.58
N ILE A 10 3.05 22.99 -8.66
CA ILE A 10 2.41 21.83 -7.96
C ILE A 10 3.22 20.53 -8.18
N ASN A 11 4.09 20.47 -9.18
CA ASN A 11 4.96 19.34 -9.50
C ASN A 11 6.45 19.59 -9.22
N ALA A 12 6.86 20.73 -8.72
CA ALA A 12 8.27 21.04 -8.48
C ALA A 12 8.53 21.27 -6.99
N VAL A 13 8.77 20.19 -6.25
CA VAL A 13 9.47 20.27 -4.98
C VAL A 13 10.91 20.68 -5.29
N LYS A 14 11.20 21.98 -5.33
CA LYS A 14 12.57 22.46 -5.29
C LYS A 14 13.07 22.28 -3.84
N ARG A 15 13.88 21.29 -3.64
CA ARG A 15 14.73 21.17 -2.45
C ARG A 15 15.82 22.22 -2.52
N ASP A 16 15.61 23.32 -1.86
CA ASP A 16 16.70 24.08 -1.27
C ASP A 16 16.80 23.60 0.19
N ASN A 17 17.99 23.34 0.72
CA ASN A 17 18.19 22.53 1.92
C ASN A 17 17.67 23.14 3.22
N GLU A 18 17.08 24.33 3.22
CA GLU A 18 16.80 25.08 4.45
C GLU A 18 15.34 25.50 4.65
N TYR A 19 14.53 25.77 3.60
CA TYR A 19 13.23 26.44 3.79
C TYR A 19 12.09 25.82 3.02
N ILE A 20 10.88 25.96 3.59
CA ILE A 20 9.60 25.72 2.95
C ILE A 20 8.97 27.06 2.64
N TYR A 21 8.60 27.29 1.39
CA TYR A 21 7.91 28.50 0.98
C TYR A 21 6.42 28.22 0.82
N ILE A 22 5.60 29.02 1.48
CA ILE A 22 4.15 29.04 1.36
C ILE A 22 3.79 30.33 0.63
N PHE A 23 3.18 30.18 -0.56
CA PHE A 23 2.78 31.29 -1.42
C PHE A 23 1.26 31.54 -1.33
N ASP A 24 0.88 32.80 -1.56
CA ASP A 24 -0.51 33.19 -1.70
C ASP A 24 -1.16 32.55 -2.94
N ASN A 25 -2.44 32.20 -2.82
CA ASN A 25 -3.31 31.59 -3.82
C ASN A 25 -3.44 30.05 -3.83
N GLU A 26 -2.82 29.33 -2.90
CA GLU A 26 -3.21 27.95 -2.70
C GLU A 26 -4.45 27.87 -1.82
N PRO A 27 -5.44 27.03 -2.17
CA PRO A 27 -6.55 26.75 -1.28
C PRO A 27 -6.00 26.22 0.05
N LEU A 28 -6.60 26.63 1.17
CA LEU A 28 -6.25 26.12 2.52
C LEU A 28 -6.14 24.57 2.54
N GLU A 29 -6.90 23.90 1.70
CA GLU A 29 -6.87 22.46 1.46
C GLU A 29 -5.52 21.94 0.97
N GLU A 30 -4.71 22.72 0.25
CA GLU A 30 -3.37 22.32 -0.17
C GLU A 30 -2.35 22.49 0.95
N LEU A 31 -2.52 23.48 1.82
CA LEU A 31 -1.70 23.65 3.02
C LEU A 31 -1.91 22.52 4.03
N ILE A 32 -3.14 22.00 4.14
CA ILE A 32 -3.46 20.84 4.99
C ILE A 32 -2.75 19.57 4.51
N LYS A 33 -2.39 19.47 3.24
CA LYS A 33 -1.65 18.34 2.66
C LYS A 33 -0.15 18.37 2.99
N ILE A 34 0.35 19.48 3.50
CA ILE A 34 1.74 19.58 3.99
C ILE A 34 1.77 18.94 5.37
N ASN A 35 2.63 17.93 5.55
CA ASN A 35 2.83 17.30 6.86
C ASN A 35 3.61 18.27 7.79
N LEU A 36 2.94 19.29 8.28
CA LEU A 36 3.52 20.35 9.11
C LEU A 36 4.20 19.80 10.36
N HIS A 37 3.68 18.73 10.94
CA HIS A 37 4.27 18.05 12.09
C HIS A 37 5.66 17.42 11.83
N CYS A 38 6.09 17.39 10.58
CA CYS A 38 7.41 16.94 10.17
C CYS A 38 8.35 18.09 9.79
N ILE A 39 7.89 19.33 9.95
CA ILE A 39 8.58 20.51 9.45
C ILE A 39 8.82 21.48 10.60
N HIS A 40 10.08 21.85 10.80
CA HIS A 40 10.41 22.86 11.81
C HIS A 40 9.86 24.23 11.39
N TYR A 41 9.15 24.92 12.28
CA TYR A 41 8.46 26.17 11.95
C TYR A 41 9.41 27.25 11.44
N LYS A 42 10.68 27.28 11.89
CA LYS A 42 11.72 28.20 11.38
C LYS A 42 12.09 27.95 9.92
N SER A 43 11.81 26.76 9.41
CA SER A 43 12.02 26.43 8.01
C SER A 43 10.85 26.84 7.11
N ILE A 44 9.76 27.41 7.67
CA ILE A 44 8.60 27.87 6.92
C ILE A 44 8.78 29.34 6.58
N LYS A 45 8.69 29.67 5.30
CA LYS A 45 8.68 31.05 4.78
C LYS A 45 7.36 31.32 4.08
N PHE A 46 6.68 32.35 4.49
CA PHE A 46 5.43 32.82 3.89
C PHE A 46 5.77 33.93 2.86
N VAL A 47 5.29 33.79 1.65
CA VAL A 47 5.58 34.72 0.53
C VAL A 47 4.28 35.13 -0.11
N ASP A 48 4.05 36.44 -0.18
CA ASP A 48 2.85 37.07 -0.82
C ASP A 48 1.53 36.44 -0.38
N ILE A 49 1.30 36.32 0.95
CA ILE A 49 0.18 35.57 1.50
C ILE A 49 -0.95 36.47 1.98
N ASN A 50 -2.20 36.07 1.71
CA ASN A 50 -3.42 36.58 2.31
C ASN A 50 -3.90 35.78 3.55
N LEU A 51 -2.98 35.03 4.16
CA LEU A 51 -3.26 34.35 5.43
C LEU A 51 -3.32 35.37 6.55
N THR A 52 -4.28 35.19 7.44
CA THR A 52 -4.37 36.01 8.65
C THR A 52 -3.27 35.61 9.65
N ASP A 53 -2.93 36.50 10.58
CA ASP A 53 -2.01 36.17 11.67
C ASP A 53 -2.45 34.92 12.44
N TYR A 54 -3.76 34.69 12.54
CA TYR A 54 -4.33 33.50 13.16
C TYR A 54 -4.00 32.22 12.36
N ASP A 55 -4.13 32.26 11.02
CA ASP A 55 -3.80 31.11 10.16
C ASP A 55 -2.29 30.79 10.23
N ILE A 56 -1.46 31.80 10.20
CA ILE A 56 0.00 31.66 10.36
C ILE A 56 0.35 31.05 11.71
N ASP A 57 -0.30 31.47 12.78
CA ASP A 57 -0.10 30.93 14.12
C ASP A 57 -0.55 29.47 14.20
N CYS A 58 -1.67 29.11 13.57
CA CYS A 58 -2.12 27.72 13.46
C CYS A 58 -1.12 26.84 12.70
N ILE A 59 -0.57 27.33 11.59
CA ILE A 59 0.46 26.61 10.82
C ILE A 59 1.72 26.41 11.66
N LYS A 60 2.17 27.44 12.39
CA LYS A 60 3.31 27.34 13.28
C LYS A 60 3.09 26.37 14.43
N LYS A 61 1.90 26.36 15.03
CA LYS A 61 1.54 25.42 16.11
C LYS A 61 1.44 23.96 15.63
N ALA A 62 1.05 23.76 14.37
CA ALA A 62 1.01 22.43 13.76
C ALA A 62 2.39 21.95 13.29
N SER A 63 3.38 22.82 13.23
CA SER A 63 4.75 22.49 12.85
C SER A 63 5.61 22.15 14.09
N ILE A 64 6.81 21.63 13.85
CA ILE A 64 7.75 21.31 14.93
C ILE A 64 8.27 22.61 15.57
N ARG A 65 8.19 22.72 16.88
CA ARG A 65 8.72 23.82 17.66
C ARG A 65 10.19 23.57 18.06
N ASP A 66 10.91 24.61 18.43
CA ASP A 66 12.29 24.49 18.90
C ASP A 66 12.44 23.52 20.07
N GLU A 67 11.49 23.54 20.99
CA GLU A 67 11.45 22.67 22.16
C GLU A 67 11.21 21.20 21.84
N ASP A 68 10.59 20.91 20.67
CA ASP A 68 10.31 19.58 20.20
C ASP A 68 11.37 19.08 19.18
N TYR A 69 12.26 19.97 18.72
CA TYR A 69 13.24 19.67 17.66
C TYR A 69 14.27 18.62 18.07
N ASP A 70 14.71 18.66 19.31
CA ASP A 70 15.65 17.69 19.89
C ASP A 70 14.98 16.33 20.17
N ILE A 71 13.64 16.27 20.10
CA ILE A 71 12.84 15.05 20.30
C ILE A 71 12.57 14.35 18.96
N LEU A 72 12.80 15.04 17.83
CA LEU A 72 12.74 14.35 16.55
C LEU A 72 13.79 13.26 16.55
N PRO A 73 13.39 12.00 16.40
CA PRO A 73 14.36 10.95 16.25
C PRO A 73 15.27 11.32 15.06
N GLU A 74 16.56 11.10 15.22
CA GLU A 74 17.50 10.99 14.10
C GLU A 74 16.78 10.26 12.97
N LYS A 75 17.07 10.62 11.71
CA LYS A 75 16.45 9.99 10.52
C LYS A 75 16.22 8.51 10.80
N ILE A 76 15.00 8.12 11.14
CA ILE A 76 14.70 6.73 11.49
C ILE A 76 14.89 5.91 10.24
N ASP A 77 15.80 4.97 10.34
CA ASP A 77 16.12 4.04 9.26
C ASP A 77 15.27 2.78 9.45
N TYR A 78 14.00 2.85 9.09
CA TYR A 78 13.07 1.74 9.25
C TYR A 78 13.48 0.53 8.41
N LYS A 79 13.40 -0.66 8.99
CA LYS A 79 13.60 -1.91 8.28
C LYS A 79 12.28 -2.47 7.77
N PHE A 80 12.22 -2.76 6.47
CA PHE A 80 11.02 -3.24 5.79
C PHE A 80 11.07 -4.75 5.55
N ALA A 81 9.95 -5.44 5.74
CA ALA A 81 9.70 -6.76 5.18
C ALA A 81 8.82 -6.60 3.93
N ILE A 82 9.35 -6.91 2.77
CA ILE A 82 8.64 -6.87 1.50
C ILE A 82 8.14 -8.27 1.20
N ILE A 83 6.83 -8.44 1.10
CA ILE A 83 6.17 -9.74 0.96
C ILE A 83 5.66 -9.91 -0.47
N ILE A 84 6.10 -11.00 -1.11
CA ILE A 84 5.67 -11.40 -2.45
C ILE A 84 5.09 -12.81 -2.39
N PRO A 85 3.76 -13.00 -2.53
CA PRO A 85 3.19 -14.31 -2.83
C PRO A 85 3.46 -14.64 -4.29
N ASN A 86 3.96 -15.84 -4.58
CA ASN A 86 4.27 -16.27 -5.94
C ASN A 86 3.59 -17.59 -6.30
N TYR A 87 3.01 -17.64 -7.49
CA TYR A 87 2.54 -18.86 -8.12
C TYR A 87 2.61 -18.76 -9.64
N ASN A 88 3.52 -19.54 -10.24
CA ASN A 88 3.65 -19.67 -11.71
C ASN A 88 3.78 -18.33 -12.45
N ASN A 89 4.64 -17.41 -12.00
CA ASN A 89 4.84 -16.10 -12.63
C ASN A 89 6.21 -15.94 -13.35
N ASP A 90 6.95 -17.06 -13.56
CA ASP A 90 8.16 -17.04 -14.38
C ASP A 90 7.82 -17.11 -15.88
N HIS A 91 6.91 -16.24 -16.30
CA HIS A 91 6.41 -16.10 -17.66
C HIS A 91 6.17 -14.63 -18.02
N GLY A 92 5.63 -14.40 -19.21
CA GLY A 92 5.44 -13.07 -19.76
C GLY A 92 6.72 -12.51 -20.33
N ASP A 93 6.61 -11.36 -20.96
CA ASP A 93 7.74 -10.59 -21.46
C ASP A 93 7.38 -9.10 -21.32
N TYR A 94 8.10 -8.46 -20.42
CA TYR A 94 8.10 -7.01 -20.31
C TYR A 94 9.56 -6.55 -20.30
N GLU A 95 9.96 -5.82 -21.37
CA GLU A 95 11.34 -5.36 -21.56
C GLU A 95 12.38 -6.49 -21.53
N GLY A 96 12.04 -7.66 -22.09
CA GLY A 96 12.94 -8.82 -22.18
C GLY A 96 13.10 -9.62 -20.88
N LYS A 97 12.19 -9.43 -19.90
CA LYS A 97 12.17 -10.15 -18.61
C LYS A 97 10.81 -10.74 -18.32
N THR A 98 10.80 -11.82 -17.52
CA THR A 98 9.55 -12.37 -17.00
C THR A 98 8.93 -11.40 -15.97
N PHE A 99 7.64 -11.53 -15.69
CA PHE A 99 6.97 -10.69 -14.68
C PHE A 99 7.63 -10.86 -13.30
N LEU A 100 7.93 -12.09 -12.91
CA LEU A 100 8.62 -12.39 -11.65
C LEU A 100 10.01 -11.71 -11.58
N GLN A 101 10.77 -11.71 -12.69
CA GLN A 101 12.07 -11.02 -12.74
C GLN A 101 11.90 -9.51 -12.58
N ASN A 102 10.94 -8.89 -13.28
CA ASN A 102 10.66 -7.46 -13.13
C ASN A 102 10.24 -7.13 -11.69
N CYS A 103 9.40 -7.95 -11.06
CA CYS A 103 8.98 -7.81 -9.68
C CYS A 103 10.20 -7.81 -8.73
N ILE A 104 11.01 -8.86 -8.76
CA ILE A 104 12.19 -9.01 -7.88
C ILE A 104 13.18 -7.86 -8.11
N GLU A 105 13.50 -7.55 -9.35
CA GLU A 105 14.47 -6.51 -9.67
C GLU A 105 14.00 -5.12 -9.28
N SER A 106 12.70 -4.83 -9.35
CA SER A 106 12.14 -3.56 -8.89
C SER A 106 12.40 -3.32 -7.40
N VAL A 107 12.46 -4.39 -6.60
CA VAL A 107 12.79 -4.34 -5.18
C VAL A 107 14.30 -4.25 -4.98
N LEU A 108 15.08 -5.09 -5.65
CA LEU A 108 16.54 -5.14 -5.45
C LEU A 108 17.24 -3.86 -5.90
N ASN A 109 16.67 -3.15 -6.87
CA ASN A 109 17.22 -1.90 -7.40
C ASN A 109 16.84 -0.66 -6.57
N GLN A 110 16.08 -0.80 -5.48
CA GLN A 110 15.76 0.33 -4.62
C GLN A 110 17.01 1.00 -4.05
N THR A 111 17.03 2.33 -4.01
CA THR A 111 18.13 3.13 -3.41
C THR A 111 18.22 2.91 -1.92
N TYR A 112 17.07 2.79 -1.25
CA TYR A 112 16.99 2.42 0.16
C TYR A 112 17.26 0.92 0.35
N ARG A 113 18.23 0.58 1.22
CA ARG A 113 18.76 -0.79 1.30
C ARG A 113 18.34 -1.58 2.53
N ASN A 114 17.70 -0.95 3.53
CA ASN A 114 17.34 -1.59 4.80
C ASN A 114 16.02 -2.35 4.70
N PHE A 115 16.03 -3.49 4.01
CA PHE A 115 14.87 -4.36 3.84
C PHE A 115 15.26 -5.83 3.73
N ASP A 116 14.29 -6.72 4.02
CA ASP A 116 14.29 -8.11 3.64
C ASP A 116 13.17 -8.38 2.63
N LEU A 117 13.43 -9.20 1.62
CA LEU A 117 12.48 -9.63 0.59
C LEU A 117 12.06 -11.07 0.84
N ILE A 118 10.79 -11.28 1.19
CA ILE A 118 10.23 -12.58 1.52
C ILE A 118 9.34 -13.02 0.37
N ILE A 119 9.75 -14.04 -0.37
CA ILE A 119 9.00 -14.61 -1.48
C ILE A 119 8.46 -15.96 -1.02
N VAL A 120 7.13 -16.09 -0.97
CA VAL A 120 6.47 -17.35 -0.62
C VAL A 120 5.94 -18.00 -1.88
N ASP A 121 6.54 -19.11 -2.26
CA ASP A 121 6.12 -19.90 -3.41
C ASP A 121 4.94 -20.82 -3.08
N ASP A 122 3.82 -20.65 -3.77
CA ASP A 122 2.59 -21.42 -3.58
C ASP A 122 2.54 -22.70 -4.43
N LEU A 123 3.64 -23.45 -4.40
CA LEU A 123 3.80 -24.72 -5.13
C LEU A 123 3.80 -24.51 -6.65
N SER A 124 4.58 -23.57 -7.15
CA SER A 124 4.79 -23.34 -8.57
C SER A 124 5.31 -24.57 -9.30
N THR A 125 4.87 -24.73 -10.53
CA THR A 125 5.24 -25.84 -11.42
C THR A 125 6.03 -25.38 -12.65
N ASP A 126 6.21 -24.06 -12.79
CA ASP A 126 7.03 -23.44 -13.83
C ASP A 126 8.50 -23.22 -13.39
N GLY A 127 9.18 -22.25 -13.97
CA GLY A 127 10.58 -21.87 -13.63
C GLY A 127 10.73 -21.04 -12.36
N SER A 128 9.63 -20.58 -11.72
CA SER A 128 9.62 -19.58 -10.64
C SER A 128 10.62 -19.87 -9.52
N VAL A 129 10.59 -21.09 -8.97
CA VAL A 129 11.48 -21.49 -7.87
C VAL A 129 12.94 -21.32 -8.26
N LYS A 130 13.34 -21.83 -9.44
CA LYS A 130 14.73 -21.73 -9.92
C LYS A 130 15.17 -20.28 -10.17
N THR A 131 14.24 -19.46 -10.64
CA THR A 131 14.50 -18.03 -10.85
C THR A 131 14.72 -17.34 -9.51
N ILE A 132 13.89 -17.58 -8.50
CA ILE A 132 14.03 -16.99 -7.17
C ILE A 132 15.35 -17.45 -6.52
N GLU A 133 15.68 -18.74 -6.59
CA GLU A 133 16.94 -19.31 -6.05
C GLU A 133 18.17 -18.60 -6.62
N LYS A 134 18.21 -18.33 -7.93
CA LYS A 134 19.31 -17.57 -8.56
C LYS A 134 19.47 -16.15 -8.01
N TYR A 135 18.38 -15.48 -7.67
CA TYR A 135 18.46 -14.16 -7.03
C TYR A 135 18.89 -14.29 -5.56
N GLN A 136 18.39 -15.29 -4.82
CA GLN A 136 18.77 -15.55 -3.43
C GLN A 136 20.26 -15.87 -3.27
N GLU A 137 20.87 -16.56 -4.23
CA GLU A 137 22.32 -16.81 -4.25
C GLU A 137 23.13 -15.51 -4.31
N LYS A 138 22.59 -14.48 -4.99
CA LYS A 138 23.26 -13.20 -5.22
C LYS A 138 22.98 -12.18 -4.12
N ASP A 139 21.80 -12.24 -3.49
CA ASP A 139 21.37 -11.28 -2.47
C ASP A 139 20.79 -11.98 -1.24
N LYS A 140 21.50 -11.88 -0.12
CA LYS A 140 21.14 -12.56 1.15
C LYS A 140 19.90 -11.98 1.83
N ARG A 141 19.37 -10.86 1.36
CA ARG A 141 18.11 -10.30 1.84
C ARG A 141 16.88 -11.03 1.30
N ILE A 142 17.05 -11.93 0.32
CA ILE A 142 15.96 -12.72 -0.26
C ILE A 142 15.76 -13.99 0.57
N HIS A 143 14.52 -14.20 1.00
CA HIS A 143 14.08 -15.39 1.72
C HIS A 143 13.03 -16.12 0.87
N LEU A 144 13.39 -17.23 0.24
CA LEU A 144 12.44 -18.10 -0.45
C LEU A 144 11.83 -19.07 0.55
N ILE A 145 10.51 -19.07 0.64
CA ILE A 145 9.75 -19.94 1.55
C ILE A 145 8.68 -20.68 0.75
N LYS A 146 8.54 -21.97 1.01
CA LYS A 146 7.47 -22.78 0.45
C LYS A 146 6.18 -22.58 1.25
N ASN A 147 5.05 -22.33 0.58
CA ASN A 147 3.76 -22.27 1.25
C ASN A 147 3.39 -23.64 1.85
N ILE A 148 3.16 -23.65 3.16
CA ILE A 148 2.72 -24.83 3.95
C ILE A 148 1.27 -24.72 4.41
N ARG A 149 0.58 -23.65 4.05
CA ARG A 149 -0.83 -23.37 4.39
C ARG A 149 -1.76 -23.65 3.23
N LYS A 150 -2.99 -23.20 3.35
CA LYS A 150 -3.92 -23.22 2.21
C LYS A 150 -3.35 -22.40 1.06
N ARG A 151 -3.56 -22.88 -0.15
CA ARG A 151 -3.14 -22.22 -1.39
C ARG A 151 -3.76 -20.82 -1.50
N TYR A 152 -3.23 -20.03 -2.39
CA TYR A 152 -3.60 -18.66 -2.70
C TYR A 152 -2.92 -17.59 -1.84
N ASN A 153 -3.11 -16.36 -2.24
CA ASN A 153 -2.37 -15.20 -1.73
C ASN A 153 -2.50 -15.02 -0.21
N GLY A 154 -3.68 -15.27 0.37
CA GLY A 154 -3.91 -15.11 1.81
C GLY A 154 -3.00 -16.00 2.66
N GLY A 155 -2.94 -17.29 2.32
CA GLY A 155 -2.07 -18.25 3.00
C GLY A 155 -0.59 -17.91 2.83
N SER A 156 -0.18 -17.61 1.60
CA SER A 156 1.22 -17.23 1.29
C SER A 156 1.64 -15.96 2.01
N ARG A 157 0.79 -14.91 2.04
CA ARG A 157 1.09 -13.68 2.79
C ARG A 157 1.18 -13.94 4.30
N ASN A 158 0.32 -14.79 4.87
CA ASN A 158 0.39 -15.15 6.28
C ASN A 158 1.67 -15.89 6.64
N VAL A 159 2.12 -16.84 5.81
CA VAL A 159 3.42 -17.52 5.98
C VAL A 159 4.57 -16.51 6.01
N ALA A 160 4.56 -15.53 5.10
CA ALA A 160 5.57 -14.48 5.05
C ALA A 160 5.54 -13.58 6.29
N ILE A 161 4.34 -13.16 6.74
CA ILE A 161 4.16 -12.34 7.95
C ILE A 161 4.73 -13.06 9.17
N GLU A 162 4.37 -14.34 9.36
CA GLU A 162 4.88 -15.12 10.50
C GLU A 162 6.38 -15.32 10.45
N TYR A 163 6.91 -15.62 9.25
CA TYR A 163 8.35 -15.75 9.08
C TYR A 163 9.07 -14.45 9.47
N ALA A 164 8.60 -13.30 8.98
CA ALA A 164 9.19 -12.02 9.29
C ALA A 164 9.13 -11.68 10.78
N ILE A 165 7.96 -11.86 11.41
CA ILE A 165 7.80 -11.59 12.86
C ILE A 165 8.72 -12.45 13.70
N LYS A 166 8.90 -13.72 13.31
CA LYS A 166 9.70 -14.69 14.09
C LYS A 166 11.20 -14.55 13.88
N ASN A 167 11.65 -14.23 12.67
CA ASN A 167 13.04 -14.37 12.27
C ASN A 167 13.76 -13.06 11.94
N LEU A 168 13.02 -11.96 11.75
CA LEU A 168 13.57 -10.69 11.29
C LEU A 168 13.24 -9.56 12.25
N ASP A 169 14.20 -8.65 12.43
CA ASP A 169 13.96 -7.40 13.15
C ASP A 169 13.49 -6.34 12.16
N ILE A 170 12.16 -6.24 11.97
CA ILE A 170 11.53 -5.35 11.01
C ILE A 170 10.59 -4.36 11.71
N ASN A 171 10.35 -3.21 11.07
CA ASN A 171 9.45 -2.19 11.55
C ASN A 171 8.12 -2.16 10.77
N TYR A 172 8.18 -2.40 9.46
CA TYR A 172 7.02 -2.28 8.57
C TYR A 172 6.96 -3.41 7.55
N PHE A 173 5.73 -3.73 7.15
CA PHE A 173 5.43 -4.62 6.04
C PHE A 173 5.07 -3.83 4.79
N CYS A 174 5.60 -4.24 3.65
CA CYS A 174 5.18 -3.86 2.31
C CYS A 174 4.71 -5.10 1.56
N PHE A 175 3.75 -4.96 0.66
CA PHE A 175 3.23 -6.06 -0.15
C PHE A 175 3.43 -5.74 -1.63
N LEU A 176 3.75 -6.77 -2.41
CA LEU A 176 3.95 -6.68 -3.85
C LEU A 176 3.49 -8.00 -4.47
N ASP A 177 2.65 -7.97 -5.49
CA ASP A 177 2.24 -9.18 -6.20
C ASP A 177 3.30 -9.56 -7.24
N SER A 178 3.54 -10.85 -7.45
CA SER A 178 4.68 -11.35 -8.22
C SER A 178 4.62 -11.09 -9.73
N ASP A 179 3.47 -10.59 -10.24
CA ASP A 179 3.25 -10.14 -11.60
C ASP A 179 3.25 -8.61 -11.77
N ASP A 180 3.51 -7.87 -10.67
CA ASP A 180 3.55 -6.42 -10.58
C ASP A 180 4.95 -5.94 -10.18
N TRP A 181 5.20 -4.62 -10.18
CA TRP A 181 6.49 -4.06 -9.74
C TRP A 181 6.38 -2.63 -9.21
N TRP A 182 7.40 -2.20 -8.49
CA TRP A 182 7.51 -0.82 -8.07
C TRP A 182 7.93 0.10 -9.21
N LYS A 183 7.35 1.30 -9.23
CA LYS A 183 7.43 2.27 -10.33
C LYS A 183 8.83 2.75 -10.64
N ASP A 184 9.63 2.99 -9.60
CA ASP A 184 11.00 3.50 -9.70
C ASP A 184 11.87 2.96 -8.54
N ASN A 185 13.15 3.31 -8.55
CA ASN A 185 14.12 2.87 -7.55
C ASN A 185 14.11 3.72 -6.26
N GLU A 186 13.24 4.71 -6.13
CA GLU A 186 13.12 5.58 -4.96
C GLU A 186 11.85 5.35 -4.12
N VAL A 187 11.08 4.30 -4.41
CA VAL A 187 9.83 4.00 -3.71
C VAL A 187 10.08 3.81 -2.22
N LEU A 188 11.04 2.97 -1.82
CA LEU A 188 11.37 2.75 -0.40
C LEU A 188 11.95 3.98 0.29
N GLU A 189 12.77 4.78 -0.41
CA GLU A 189 13.24 6.06 0.14
C GLU A 189 12.07 7.01 0.39
N THR A 190 11.12 7.06 -0.55
CA THR A 190 9.89 7.85 -0.41
C THR A 190 9.07 7.38 0.79
N ILE A 191 8.91 6.07 0.97
CA ILE A 191 8.20 5.48 2.09
C ILE A 191 8.91 5.83 3.40
N ASN A 192 10.21 5.50 3.51
CA ASN A 192 10.97 5.72 4.73
C ASN A 192 10.94 7.19 5.20
N SER A 193 11.12 8.12 4.25
CA SER A 193 11.17 9.55 4.55
C SER A 193 9.85 10.16 5.02
N ARG A 194 8.74 9.43 4.97
CA ARG A 194 7.40 9.94 5.28
C ARG A 194 6.64 9.16 6.35
N LEU A 195 7.18 8.02 6.80
CA LEU A 195 6.46 7.15 7.76
C LEU A 195 6.33 7.74 9.15
N TYR A 196 7.35 8.36 9.68
CA TYR A 196 7.38 9.02 11.00
C TYR A 196 6.58 8.30 12.09
N GLY A 197 6.65 6.96 12.10
CA GLY A 197 5.93 6.15 13.08
C GLY A 197 4.41 6.02 12.85
N HIS A 198 3.88 6.46 11.71
CA HIS A 198 2.48 6.22 11.35
C HIS A 198 2.16 4.72 11.32
N ASP A 199 0.92 4.39 11.61
CA ASP A 199 0.49 2.99 11.69
C ASP A 199 0.32 2.37 10.29
N MET A 200 -0.06 3.19 9.31
CA MET A 200 -0.26 2.77 7.92
C MET A 200 0.07 3.90 6.95
N MET A 201 0.67 3.54 5.83
CA MET A 201 0.86 4.42 4.68
C MET A 201 0.16 3.85 3.46
N LEU A 202 -0.42 4.72 2.64
CA LEU A 202 -1.13 4.37 1.42
C LEU A 202 -0.39 4.95 0.22
N LEU A 203 -0.14 4.09 -0.77
CA LEU A 203 0.64 4.38 -1.95
C LEU A 203 -0.27 4.60 -3.16
N GLY A 204 0.16 5.45 -4.09
CA GLY A 204 -0.47 5.57 -5.40
C GLY A 204 -0.01 4.46 -6.35
N ALA A 205 -0.88 4.14 -7.31
CA ALA A 205 -0.59 3.13 -8.33
C ALA A 205 -1.01 3.58 -9.72
N GLU A 206 -0.40 2.97 -10.73
CA GLU A 206 -0.83 3.05 -12.12
C GLU A 206 -1.14 1.67 -12.68
N MET A 207 -2.07 1.61 -13.62
CA MET A 207 -2.41 0.40 -14.35
C MET A 207 -1.73 0.40 -15.71
N LEU A 208 -0.91 -0.60 -15.95
CA LEU A 208 -0.20 -0.80 -17.22
C LEU A 208 -0.92 -1.83 -18.06
N PHE A 209 -1.36 -1.43 -19.26
CA PHE A 209 -1.95 -2.28 -20.28
C PHE A 209 -0.99 -2.43 -21.48
N LYS A 210 -1.30 -3.35 -22.41
CA LYS A 210 -0.47 -3.56 -23.63
C LYS A 210 -0.25 -2.29 -24.47
N ASP A 211 -1.19 -1.38 -24.45
CA ASP A 211 -1.18 -0.10 -25.15
C ASP A 211 -0.73 1.09 -24.27
N GLY A 212 -0.10 0.80 -23.13
CA GLY A 212 0.49 1.77 -22.22
C GLY A 212 -0.29 1.98 -20.92
N VAL A 213 0.13 2.97 -20.12
CA VAL A 213 -0.53 3.33 -18.87
C VAL A 213 -1.87 4.02 -19.14
N LYS A 214 -2.97 3.46 -18.58
CA LYS A 214 -4.32 4.02 -18.79
C LYS A 214 -4.85 4.80 -17.60
N TYR A 215 -4.48 4.37 -16.39
CA TYR A 215 -5.03 4.93 -15.16
C TYR A 215 -3.94 5.12 -14.13
N GLN A 216 -4.01 6.28 -13.46
CA GLN A 216 -3.24 6.53 -12.25
C GLN A 216 -4.23 6.84 -11.14
N THR A 217 -4.00 6.32 -9.95
CA THR A 217 -4.92 6.45 -8.83
C THR A 217 -4.17 6.63 -7.52
N TYR A 218 -4.73 7.47 -6.67
CA TYR A 218 -4.26 7.72 -5.32
C TYR A 218 -5.40 7.45 -4.35
N ASN A 219 -5.04 6.99 -3.17
CA ASN A 219 -6.01 6.85 -2.10
C ASN A 219 -6.12 8.18 -1.34
N GLU A 220 -7.34 8.65 -1.12
CA GLU A 220 -7.64 9.78 -0.25
C GLU A 220 -8.62 9.31 0.83
N TYR A 221 -8.22 9.41 2.09
CA TYR A 221 -9.06 9.04 3.22
C TYR A 221 -9.08 10.19 4.22
N LYS A 222 -10.29 10.55 4.65
CA LYS A 222 -10.53 11.54 5.71
C LYS A 222 -11.23 10.89 6.91
N THR A 223 -11.90 9.77 6.68
CA THR A 223 -12.70 9.05 7.69
C THR A 223 -12.57 7.55 7.49
N TYR A 224 -12.90 6.75 8.52
CA TYR A 224 -12.97 5.30 8.39
C TYR A 224 -13.94 4.85 7.28
N LYS A 225 -14.98 5.64 7.04
CA LYS A 225 -15.95 5.39 5.98
C LYS A 225 -15.30 5.43 4.60
N ASP A 226 -14.33 6.31 4.39
CA ASP A 226 -13.63 6.46 3.11
C ASP A 226 -12.80 5.22 2.73
N PHE A 227 -12.35 4.43 3.73
CA PHE A 227 -11.72 3.14 3.47
C PHE A 227 -12.65 2.14 2.78
N PHE A 228 -13.96 2.35 2.86
CA PHE A 228 -14.99 1.41 2.46
C PHE A 228 -15.86 1.90 1.30
N ILE A 229 -15.88 3.20 1.07
CA ILE A 229 -16.67 3.83 0.01
C ILE A 229 -15.74 4.34 -1.08
N SER A 230 -15.26 3.45 -1.93
CA SER A 230 -14.90 3.88 -3.27
C SER A 230 -16.17 3.78 -4.12
N GLU A 231 -16.93 4.84 -4.20
CA GLU A 231 -18.04 4.98 -5.15
C GLU A 231 -17.47 4.91 -6.58
N GLY A 232 -17.14 3.72 -7.05
CA GLY A 232 -16.75 3.44 -8.43
C GLY A 232 -15.46 4.12 -8.95
N LYS A 233 -14.66 4.78 -8.12
CA LYS A 233 -13.54 5.62 -8.57
C LYS A 233 -12.14 5.10 -8.24
N SER A 234 -11.96 4.17 -7.31
CA SER A 234 -10.65 3.59 -7.02
C SER A 234 -10.75 2.14 -6.58
N THR A 235 -10.00 1.26 -7.23
CA THR A 235 -9.87 -0.15 -6.86
C THR A 235 -8.83 -0.37 -5.75
N LEU A 236 -8.08 0.65 -5.37
CA LEU A 236 -6.97 0.54 -4.42
C LEU A 236 -7.38 0.35 -2.97
N TRP A 237 -8.61 0.67 -2.62
CA TRP A 237 -9.09 0.63 -1.23
C TRP A 237 -9.02 -0.77 -0.59
N CYS A 238 -9.11 -1.83 -1.38
CA CYS A 238 -9.12 -3.20 -0.88
C CYS A 238 -7.79 -3.94 -1.07
N THR A 239 -6.84 -3.36 -1.81
CA THR A 239 -5.62 -4.07 -2.16
C THR A 239 -4.59 -4.04 -1.02
N ALA A 240 -3.84 -5.13 -0.86
CA ALA A 240 -2.74 -5.19 0.09
C ALA A 240 -1.52 -4.40 -0.40
N TRP A 241 -1.22 -4.50 -1.69
CA TRP A 241 0.00 -3.99 -2.31
C TRP A 241 0.14 -2.46 -2.32
N CYS A 242 -0.93 -1.71 -2.12
CA CYS A 242 -0.85 -0.24 -1.97
C CYS A 242 -0.64 0.22 -0.51
N ARG A 243 -0.34 -0.68 0.41
CA ARG A 243 -0.25 -0.38 1.84
C ARG A 243 1.10 -0.75 2.43
N VAL A 244 1.60 0.15 3.27
CA VAL A 244 2.73 -0.10 4.16
C VAL A 244 2.18 -0.11 5.58
N ILE A 245 2.39 -1.19 6.32
CA ILE A 245 1.76 -1.43 7.61
C ILE A 245 2.82 -1.60 8.69
N LYS A 246 2.67 -0.86 9.80
CA LYS A 246 3.52 -1.03 10.97
C LYS A 246 3.41 -2.45 11.53
N LYS A 247 4.52 -3.04 11.93
CA LYS A 247 4.60 -4.44 12.42
C LYS A 247 3.54 -4.77 13.47
N GLU A 248 3.36 -3.89 14.47
CA GLU A 248 2.43 -4.09 15.58
C GLU A 248 0.96 -3.95 15.17
N LYS A 249 0.71 -3.46 13.97
CA LYS A 249 -0.63 -3.19 13.44
C LYS A 249 -1.07 -4.16 12.35
N ILE A 250 -0.21 -5.10 11.96
CA ILE A 250 -0.56 -6.07 10.92
C ILE A 250 -1.65 -7.02 11.41
N VAL A 251 -2.60 -7.33 10.54
CA VAL A 251 -3.60 -8.38 10.76
C VAL A 251 -3.44 -9.47 9.70
N TYR A 252 -3.80 -10.72 10.05
CA TYR A 252 -3.70 -11.85 9.14
C TYR A 252 -4.82 -11.86 8.09
N PHE A 253 -4.51 -12.36 6.92
CA PHE A 253 -5.45 -12.57 5.82
C PHE A 253 -6.37 -13.77 6.08
N CYS A 254 -7.55 -13.78 5.45
CA CYS A 254 -8.35 -15.00 5.32
C CYS A 254 -7.70 -15.94 4.30
N GLU A 255 -7.65 -17.24 4.61
CA GLU A 255 -6.95 -18.22 3.77
C GLU A 255 -7.89 -19.08 2.93
N ASP A 256 -9.20 -18.92 3.08
CA ASP A 256 -10.25 -19.73 2.48
C ASP A 256 -11.12 -18.96 1.48
N THR A 257 -10.64 -17.82 1.03
CA THR A 257 -11.31 -16.98 0.02
C THR A 257 -10.31 -16.39 -0.97
N LEU A 258 -10.72 -16.28 -2.24
CA LEU A 258 -9.99 -15.55 -3.28
C LEU A 258 -10.14 -14.03 -3.18
N MET A 259 -11.00 -13.56 -2.27
CA MET A 259 -11.22 -12.14 -1.97
C MET A 259 -10.62 -11.78 -0.60
N GLU A 260 -9.48 -12.37 -0.27
CA GLU A 260 -8.82 -12.25 1.03
C GLU A 260 -8.44 -10.81 1.36
N ASP A 261 -8.01 -10.06 0.35
CA ASP A 261 -7.61 -8.66 0.46
C ASP A 261 -8.77 -7.74 0.85
N ARG A 262 -10.00 -8.03 0.39
CA ARG A 262 -11.19 -7.26 0.76
C ARG A 262 -11.51 -7.38 2.25
N VAL A 263 -11.57 -8.60 2.79
CA VAL A 263 -11.83 -8.81 4.23
C VAL A 263 -10.67 -8.30 5.06
N TRP A 264 -9.45 -8.57 4.62
CA TRP A 264 -8.25 -8.08 5.26
C TRP A 264 -8.23 -6.55 5.34
N SER A 265 -8.59 -5.87 4.27
CA SER A 265 -8.67 -4.42 4.19
C SER A 265 -9.54 -3.81 5.29
N TYR A 266 -10.71 -4.39 5.55
CA TYR A 266 -11.59 -3.96 6.62
C TYR A 266 -10.99 -4.20 8.00
N ARG A 267 -10.45 -5.39 8.24
CA ARG A 267 -9.78 -5.72 9.50
C ARG A 267 -8.59 -4.81 9.76
N GLN A 268 -7.81 -4.57 8.72
CA GLN A 268 -6.64 -3.72 8.81
C GLN A 268 -7.01 -2.26 9.11
N ALA A 269 -8.06 -1.74 8.47
CA ALA A 269 -8.55 -0.39 8.75
C ALA A 269 -9.11 -0.27 10.19
N ASP A 270 -9.81 -1.30 10.69
CA ASP A 270 -10.32 -1.33 12.07
C ASP A 270 -9.21 -1.45 13.13
N ASN A 271 -7.99 -1.85 12.73
CA ASN A 271 -6.85 -2.04 13.62
C ASN A 271 -5.85 -0.88 13.65
N VAL A 272 -6.05 0.16 12.85
CA VAL A 272 -5.22 1.37 12.84
C VAL A 272 -6.02 2.57 13.33
N ASP A 273 -5.31 3.57 13.83
CA ASP A 273 -5.89 4.87 14.09
C ASP A 273 -5.89 5.68 12.80
N ILE A 274 -7.04 6.25 12.40
CA ILE A 274 -7.17 7.02 11.16
C ILE A 274 -6.24 8.24 11.13
N ASP A 275 -6.02 8.87 12.28
CA ASP A 275 -5.13 10.02 12.42
C ASP A 275 -3.64 9.62 12.29
N ARG A 276 -3.37 8.31 12.30
CA ARG A 276 -2.04 7.72 12.09
C ARG A 276 -1.91 7.02 10.74
N VAL A 277 -2.78 7.37 9.79
CA VAL A 277 -2.72 6.90 8.41
C VAL A 277 -2.28 8.04 7.51
N ILE A 278 -1.23 7.83 6.71
CA ILE A 278 -0.70 8.82 5.78
C ILE A 278 -0.90 8.39 4.33
N ASN A 279 -1.28 9.34 3.49
CA ASN A 279 -1.40 9.14 2.05
C ASN A 279 -0.20 9.75 1.32
N VAL A 280 0.44 8.95 0.48
CA VAL A 280 1.51 9.42 -0.38
C VAL A 280 0.97 9.64 -1.78
N LYS A 281 0.89 10.91 -2.20
CA LYS A 281 0.47 11.29 -3.56
C LYS A 281 1.64 11.11 -4.55
N LYS A 282 2.22 9.91 -4.57
CA LYS A 282 3.22 9.48 -5.54
C LYS A 282 2.81 8.12 -6.09
N ILE A 283 2.92 7.94 -7.40
CA ILE A 283 2.79 6.62 -8.01
C ILE A 283 4.01 5.80 -7.61
N CYS A 284 3.79 4.78 -6.81
CA CYS A 284 4.82 3.88 -6.30
C CYS A 284 4.69 2.47 -6.89
N TYR A 285 3.52 2.10 -7.37
CA TYR A 285 3.18 0.74 -7.78
C TYR A 285 2.70 0.70 -9.22
N VAL A 286 3.14 -0.29 -9.98
CA VAL A 286 2.68 -0.59 -11.34
C VAL A 286 1.88 -1.87 -11.30
N TRP A 287 0.57 -1.77 -11.44
CA TRP A 287 -0.33 -2.89 -11.58
C TRP A 287 -0.33 -3.36 -13.03
N ASN A 288 0.30 -4.48 -13.28
CA ASN A 288 0.49 -5.03 -14.60
C ASN A 288 -0.78 -5.74 -15.10
N ARG A 289 -1.35 -5.18 -16.16
CA ARG A 289 -2.54 -5.72 -16.85
C ARG A 289 -2.22 -6.11 -18.30
N THR A 290 -0.94 -6.26 -18.63
CA THR A 290 -0.52 -6.65 -19.99
C THR A 290 -0.85 -8.11 -20.31
N ASN A 291 -0.92 -8.99 -19.27
CA ASN A 291 -1.30 -10.40 -19.41
C ASN A 291 -2.52 -10.74 -18.57
N ILE A 292 -3.70 -10.43 -19.10
CA ILE A 292 -4.98 -10.65 -18.40
C ILE A 292 -5.34 -12.15 -18.30
N THR A 293 -4.75 -13.02 -19.10
CA THR A 293 -5.22 -14.43 -19.26
C THR A 293 -4.95 -15.32 -18.06
N ASN A 294 -3.94 -15.01 -17.23
CA ASN A 294 -3.51 -15.84 -16.09
C ASN A 294 -3.79 -15.20 -14.71
N SER A 295 -4.39 -14.01 -14.67
CA SER A 295 -4.75 -13.38 -13.41
C SER A 295 -5.82 -14.19 -12.66
N VAL A 296 -5.62 -14.40 -11.35
CA VAL A 296 -6.61 -15.05 -10.47
C VAL A 296 -7.99 -14.38 -10.58
N SER A 297 -8.02 -13.07 -10.85
CA SER A 297 -9.26 -12.30 -11.05
C SER A 297 -10.06 -12.73 -12.30
N ILE A 298 -9.50 -13.57 -13.19
CA ILE A 298 -10.12 -14.00 -14.44
C ILE A 298 -10.40 -15.50 -14.48
N VAL A 299 -9.67 -16.30 -13.69
CA VAL A 299 -9.90 -17.73 -13.60
C VAL A 299 -11.27 -17.98 -12.96
N ARG A 300 -12.25 -18.34 -13.78
CA ARG A 300 -13.63 -18.64 -13.38
C ARG A 300 -13.78 -20.13 -13.21
N ASN A 301 -14.14 -20.55 -12.02
CA ASN A 301 -14.47 -21.94 -11.74
C ASN A 301 -15.41 -22.03 -10.52
N ASP A 302 -15.85 -23.23 -10.20
CA ASP A 302 -16.69 -23.51 -9.02
C ASP A 302 -16.07 -23.03 -7.71
N TYR A 303 -14.74 -22.87 -7.68
CA TYR A 303 -14.03 -22.34 -6.52
C TYR A 303 -14.38 -20.88 -6.21
N TRP A 304 -14.66 -20.04 -7.22
CA TRP A 304 -15.13 -18.67 -7.01
C TRP A 304 -16.46 -18.64 -6.25
N ASN A 305 -17.39 -19.54 -6.57
CA ASN A 305 -18.67 -19.62 -5.89
C ASN A 305 -18.49 -20.02 -4.41
N ALA A 306 -17.67 -21.04 -4.14
CA ALA A 306 -17.35 -21.45 -2.77
C ALA A 306 -16.65 -20.33 -2.00
N SER A 307 -15.68 -19.67 -2.62
CA SER A 307 -14.97 -18.53 -2.07
C SER A 307 -15.89 -17.35 -1.71
N ALA A 308 -16.93 -17.10 -2.53
CA ALA A 308 -17.90 -16.04 -2.27
C ALA A 308 -18.72 -16.29 -1.00
N TYR A 309 -19.10 -17.55 -0.72
CA TYR A 309 -19.77 -17.91 0.54
C TYR A 309 -18.86 -17.71 1.76
N CYS A 310 -17.59 -18.15 1.67
CA CYS A 310 -16.61 -17.90 2.72
C CYS A 310 -16.42 -16.39 2.95
N HIS A 311 -16.33 -15.61 1.88
CA HIS A 311 -16.20 -14.14 1.96
C HIS A 311 -17.38 -13.50 2.70
N ILE A 312 -18.61 -13.89 2.40
CA ILE A 312 -19.80 -13.42 3.12
C ILE A 312 -19.73 -13.82 4.60
N GLY A 313 -19.34 -15.05 4.90
CA GLY A 313 -19.17 -15.53 6.28
C GLY A 313 -18.18 -14.65 7.07
N HIS A 314 -17.02 -14.35 6.48
CA HIS A 314 -16.04 -13.47 7.08
C HIS A 314 -16.54 -12.03 7.29
N GLN A 315 -17.29 -11.48 6.32
CA GLN A 315 -17.89 -10.15 6.46
C GLN A 315 -18.93 -10.11 7.59
N LEU A 316 -19.79 -11.12 7.70
CA LEU A 316 -20.78 -11.23 8.77
C LEU A 316 -20.12 -11.35 10.14
N GLN A 317 -19.06 -12.15 10.26
CA GLN A 317 -18.28 -12.26 11.49
C GLN A 317 -17.64 -10.90 11.84
N LEU A 318 -17.06 -10.23 10.85
CA LEU A 318 -16.42 -8.94 11.05
C LEU A 318 -17.41 -7.87 11.56
N ILE A 319 -18.62 -7.81 11.04
CA ILE A 319 -19.67 -6.89 11.49
C ILE A 319 -19.90 -7.00 13.00
N SER A 320 -19.85 -8.20 13.57
CA SER A 320 -20.01 -8.41 15.02
C SER A 320 -18.80 -7.98 15.84
N GLN A 321 -17.62 -7.87 15.25
CA GLN A 321 -16.34 -7.63 15.91
C GLN A 321 -15.78 -6.22 15.72
N LEU A 322 -16.31 -5.42 14.77
CA LEU A 322 -15.83 -4.09 14.46
C LEU A 322 -15.80 -3.16 15.67
N LYS A 323 -14.69 -2.49 15.88
CA LYS A 323 -14.52 -1.39 16.84
C LYS A 323 -15.23 -0.13 16.33
N HIS A 324 -15.05 0.19 15.04
CA HIS A 324 -15.59 1.38 14.38
C HIS A 324 -16.99 1.08 13.79
N LYS A 325 -18.02 1.38 14.57
CA LYS A 325 -19.41 1.03 14.26
C LYS A 325 -19.98 1.72 13.03
N GLU A 326 -19.41 2.86 12.62
CA GLU A 326 -19.77 3.57 11.38
C GLU A 326 -19.56 2.72 10.11
N MET A 327 -18.72 1.69 10.18
CA MET A 327 -18.47 0.78 9.07
C MET A 327 -19.55 -0.30 8.88
N ILE A 328 -20.38 -0.52 9.89
CA ILE A 328 -21.34 -1.65 9.92
C ILE A 328 -22.34 -1.54 8.77
N SER A 329 -22.93 -0.36 8.56
CA SER A 329 -23.95 -0.17 7.52
C SER A 329 -23.40 -0.48 6.13
N THR A 330 -22.20 0.00 5.83
CA THR A 330 -21.52 -0.24 4.54
C THR A 330 -21.20 -1.71 4.33
N LEU A 331 -20.73 -2.41 5.38
CA LEU A 331 -20.49 -3.85 5.29
C LEU A 331 -21.77 -4.66 5.11
N GLN A 332 -22.85 -4.29 5.78
CA GLN A 332 -24.15 -4.94 5.63
C GLN A 332 -24.70 -4.79 4.21
N GLU A 333 -24.60 -3.61 3.63
CA GLU A 333 -24.98 -3.35 2.24
C GLU A 333 -24.16 -4.22 1.27
N ARG A 334 -22.83 -4.32 1.48
CA ARG A 334 -21.97 -5.19 0.66
C ARG A 334 -22.30 -6.67 0.80
N VAL A 335 -22.56 -7.14 2.02
CA VAL A 335 -23.04 -8.53 2.24
C VAL A 335 -24.32 -8.78 1.47
N ASN A 336 -25.28 -7.86 1.49
CA ASN A 336 -26.52 -7.98 0.75
C ASN A 336 -26.28 -7.99 -0.77
N THR A 337 -25.43 -7.11 -1.27
CA THR A 337 -25.01 -7.09 -2.68
C THR A 337 -24.35 -8.42 -3.09
N CYS A 338 -23.46 -8.97 -2.26
CA CYS A 338 -22.86 -10.28 -2.53
C CYS A 338 -23.89 -11.40 -2.56
N LYS A 339 -24.83 -11.42 -1.62
CA LYS A 339 -25.93 -12.41 -1.59
C LYS A 339 -26.80 -12.35 -2.85
N GLU A 340 -27.16 -11.14 -3.30
CA GLU A 340 -27.95 -10.96 -4.53
C GLU A 340 -27.16 -11.42 -5.77
N LYS A 341 -25.87 -11.14 -5.85
CA LYS A 341 -25.02 -11.64 -6.94
C LYS A 341 -24.97 -13.17 -6.98
N ILE A 342 -24.80 -13.84 -5.83
CA ILE A 342 -24.84 -15.31 -5.74
C ILE A 342 -26.21 -15.82 -6.20
N LYS A 343 -27.31 -15.27 -5.68
CA LYS A 343 -28.67 -15.66 -6.03
C LYS A 343 -28.94 -15.56 -7.52
N ASN A 344 -28.44 -14.51 -8.16
CA ASN A 344 -28.65 -14.24 -9.58
C ASN A 344 -27.61 -14.90 -10.50
N LYS A 345 -26.68 -15.71 -9.95
CA LYS A 345 -25.53 -16.30 -10.67
C LYS A 345 -24.65 -15.29 -11.42
N ILE A 346 -24.61 -14.05 -10.94
CA ILE A 346 -23.91 -12.91 -11.59
C ILE A 346 -22.41 -12.90 -11.24
N TYR A 347 -21.91 -13.83 -10.43
CA TYR A 347 -20.45 -14.00 -10.21
C TYR A 347 -19.68 -14.46 -11.45
N GLU A 348 -20.39 -14.69 -12.56
CA GLU A 348 -19.78 -15.03 -13.84
C GLU A 348 -19.15 -13.84 -14.58
N GLN A 349 -19.18 -12.61 -14.04
CA GLN A 349 -18.83 -11.39 -14.80
C GLN A 349 -17.77 -10.46 -14.13
N TYR A 350 -16.93 -10.99 -13.24
CA TYR A 350 -15.81 -10.15 -12.70
C TYR A 350 -14.46 -10.77 -12.99
#